data_83a40648cb3afa1bec2771f371c2b1c8
#
_entry.id   83a40648cb3afa1bec2771f371c2b1c8
#
_cell.length_a   1.000
_cell.length_b   1.000
_cell.length_c   1.000
_cell.angle_alpha   90.00
_cell.angle_beta   90.00
_cell.angle_gamma   90.00
#
_symmetry.space_group_name_H-M   'P 1'
#
loop_
_entity.id
_entity.type
_entity.pdbx_description
1 polymer ?
#
loop_
_entity_poly.entity_id
_entity_poly.type
_entity_poly.pdbx_seq_one_letter_code
_entity_poly.pdbx_strand_id
1 'polypeptide(L)'
;MAWYDNPTVAAILGALAGSIVTASVSVFIWQKTNKIRRVDCIVNDASSLLSFADTIRNDLEVTYAGERANSVFLFNLEVFNSGTQAIGNQPVRIRLDKGAKIVGYTLKTQPEVGFGEIIEAKRENSVLDLNIELLNPGDRVYIELISVNNASDMIDVYMKNANVTCRLYTRRAAENAILGVLNQKIDPTLISLALISSIPLLGGFAQPLMAVILADRFQRGLRQKN
;
A
#
# COMPACT_ATOMS: atom_id res chain seq x y z
N MET A 1 40.46 21.21 37.45
CA MET A 1 40.08 21.64 36.07
C MET A 1 39.04 20.69 35.58
N ALA A 2 37.82 21.19 35.31
CA ALA A 2 36.78 20.33 34.81
C ALA A 2 37.05 19.98 33.33
N TRP A 3 36.70 18.80 32.86
CA TRP A 3 37.00 18.33 31.51
C TRP A 3 36.35 19.20 30.42
N TYR A 4 35.28 19.93 30.73
CA TYR A 4 34.61 20.89 29.85
C TYR A 4 35.35 22.22 29.71
N ASP A 5 36.34 22.51 30.54
CA ASP A 5 37.19 23.72 30.42
C ASP A 5 38.27 23.56 29.34
N ASN A 6 38.40 22.35 28.77
CA ASN A 6 39.34 22.10 27.68
C ASN A 6 38.77 22.62 26.35
N PRO A 7 39.41 23.64 25.71
CA PRO A 7 38.90 24.23 24.47
C PRO A 7 38.75 23.23 23.34
N THR A 8 39.59 22.19 23.30
CA THR A 8 39.48 21.13 22.30
C THR A 8 38.19 20.29 22.50
N VAL A 9 37.85 19.96 23.75
CA VAL A 9 36.61 19.21 24.06
C VAL A 9 35.39 20.07 23.76
N ALA A 10 35.39 21.34 24.09
CA ALA A 10 34.33 22.28 23.78
C ALA A 10 34.13 22.42 22.26
N ALA A 11 35.21 22.49 21.47
CA ALA A 11 35.14 22.55 20.01
C ALA A 11 34.54 21.27 19.39
N ILE A 12 34.95 20.10 19.89
CA ILE A 12 34.40 18.80 19.41
C ILE A 12 32.90 18.70 19.73
N LEU A 13 32.51 19.06 20.97
CA LEU A 13 31.10 19.02 21.36
C LEU A 13 30.25 20.01 20.55
N GLY A 14 30.77 21.21 20.28
CA GLY A 14 30.13 22.21 19.44
C GLY A 14 29.95 21.72 17.99
N ALA A 15 30.97 21.09 17.41
CA ALA A 15 30.92 20.52 16.08
C ALA A 15 29.90 19.37 15.99
N LEU A 16 29.86 18.50 17.00
CA LEU A 16 28.87 17.42 17.06
C LEU A 16 27.45 17.97 17.20
N ALA A 17 27.20 18.90 18.09
CA ALA A 17 25.91 19.54 18.26
C ALA A 17 25.46 20.26 16.98
N GLY A 18 26.35 21.01 16.34
CA GLY A 18 26.09 21.68 15.06
C GLY A 18 25.74 20.70 13.92
N SER A 19 26.45 19.56 13.83
CA SER A 19 26.18 18.55 12.81
C SER A 19 24.83 17.87 13.02
N ILE A 20 24.44 17.60 14.27
CA ILE A 20 23.10 17.01 14.58
C ILE A 20 22.00 17.99 14.21
N VAL A 21 22.11 19.26 14.56
CA VAL A 21 21.13 20.29 14.19
C VAL A 21 21.01 20.40 12.67
N THR A 22 22.14 20.49 11.96
CA THR A 22 22.16 20.61 10.50
C THR A 22 21.55 19.38 9.83
N ALA A 23 21.86 18.16 10.29
CA ALA A 23 21.26 16.94 9.78
C ALA A 23 19.75 16.90 10.02
N SER A 24 19.29 17.29 11.21
CA SER A 24 17.86 17.32 11.55
C SER A 24 17.09 18.31 10.68
N VAL A 25 17.63 19.51 10.50
CA VAL A 25 17.03 20.53 9.60
C VAL A 25 17.02 20.06 8.15
N SER A 26 18.09 19.43 7.69
CA SER A 26 18.19 18.89 6.33
C SER A 26 17.16 17.79 6.07
N VAL A 27 16.97 16.88 7.02
CA VAL A 27 15.93 15.83 6.93
C VAL A 27 14.53 16.44 6.93
N PHE A 28 14.28 17.43 7.77
CA PHE A 28 12.98 18.12 7.80
C PHE A 28 12.68 18.85 6.49
N ILE A 29 13.66 19.57 5.94
CA ILE A 29 13.51 20.24 4.64
C ILE A 29 13.30 19.20 3.55
N TRP A 30 14.08 18.13 3.52
CA TRP A 30 13.93 17.05 2.54
C TRP A 30 12.54 16.42 2.58
N GLN A 31 12.00 16.14 3.77
CA GLN A 31 10.65 15.60 3.93
C GLN A 31 9.58 16.57 3.40
N LYS A 32 9.72 17.87 3.65
CA LYS A 32 8.78 18.89 3.15
C LYS A 32 8.90 19.15 1.65
N THR A 33 10.09 19.03 1.09
CA THR A 33 10.34 19.31 -0.34
C THR A 33 10.14 18.08 -1.23
N ASN A 34 10.12 16.89 -0.65
CA ASN A 34 9.99 15.65 -1.42
C ASN A 34 8.54 15.47 -1.94
N LYS A 35 8.34 15.86 -3.18
CA LYS A 35 7.04 15.83 -3.87
C LYS A 35 6.78 14.44 -4.45
N ILE A 36 6.28 13.52 -3.62
CA ILE A 36 5.94 12.18 -4.05
C ILE A 36 4.45 12.13 -4.41
N ARG A 37 4.16 11.79 -5.67
CA ARG A 37 2.82 11.45 -6.14
C ARG A 37 2.71 9.95 -6.25
N ARG A 38 1.97 9.32 -5.36
CA ARG A 38 1.82 7.87 -5.32
C ARG A 38 0.44 7.46 -4.85
N VAL A 39 -0.17 6.58 -5.63
CA VAL A 39 -1.42 5.91 -5.29
C VAL A 39 -1.15 4.44 -5.13
N ASP A 40 -1.55 3.91 -4.02
CA ASP A 40 -1.51 2.48 -3.74
C ASP A 40 -2.94 1.93 -3.74
N CYS A 41 -3.12 0.74 -4.31
CA CYS A 41 -4.36 -0.02 -4.24
C CYS A 41 -4.08 -1.36 -3.58
N ILE A 42 -4.86 -1.68 -2.56
CA ILE A 42 -4.84 -2.99 -1.91
C ILE A 42 -6.09 -3.74 -2.33
N VAL A 43 -5.91 -4.90 -2.94
CA VAL A 43 -6.99 -5.85 -3.21
C VAL A 43 -6.99 -6.87 -2.08
N ASN A 44 -8.02 -6.81 -1.25
CA ASN A 44 -8.23 -7.82 -0.22
C ASN A 44 -8.75 -9.12 -0.87
N ASP A 45 -8.59 -10.24 -0.18
CA ASP A 45 -9.10 -11.52 -0.67
C ASP A 45 -10.60 -11.44 -0.92
N ALA A 46 -11.03 -12.02 -2.02
CA ALA A 46 -12.45 -12.14 -2.32
C ALA A 46 -13.14 -13.07 -1.30
N SER A 47 -14.28 -12.64 -0.81
CA SER A 47 -15.13 -13.47 0.00
C SER A 47 -16.20 -14.12 -0.88
N SER A 48 -16.20 -15.45 -0.97
CA SER A 48 -17.34 -16.15 -1.59
C SER A 48 -18.55 -16.03 -0.68
N LEU A 49 -19.60 -15.39 -1.18
CA LEU A 49 -20.88 -15.28 -0.45
C LEU A 49 -21.72 -16.57 -0.56
N LEU A 50 -21.38 -17.42 -1.54
CA LEU A 50 -22.01 -18.72 -1.75
C LEU A 50 -20.92 -19.78 -1.80
N SER A 51 -20.62 -20.37 -0.66
CA SER A 51 -19.73 -21.54 -0.54
C SER A 51 -20.59 -22.72 -0.04
N PHE A 52 -21.16 -23.48 -0.97
CA PHE A 52 -21.85 -24.70 -0.63
C PHE A 52 -20.96 -25.92 -0.88
N ALA A 53 -21.09 -26.94 -0.02
CA ALA A 53 -20.52 -28.24 -0.30
C ALA A 53 -21.06 -28.75 -1.65
N ASP A 54 -20.22 -29.37 -2.46
CA ASP A 54 -20.56 -29.82 -3.82
C ASP A 54 -21.85 -30.71 -3.87
N THR A 55 -22.13 -31.40 -2.78
CA THR A 55 -23.36 -32.23 -2.61
C THR A 55 -24.65 -31.42 -2.58
N ILE A 56 -24.62 -30.18 -2.10
CA ILE A 56 -25.80 -29.31 -1.96
C ILE A 56 -25.91 -28.36 -3.16
N ARG A 57 -24.81 -28.14 -3.88
CA ARG A 57 -24.71 -27.20 -4.99
C ARG A 57 -25.64 -27.55 -6.15
N ASN A 58 -25.96 -28.83 -6.34
CA ASN A 58 -26.86 -29.28 -7.38
C ASN A 58 -28.38 -29.07 -7.06
N ASP A 59 -28.68 -28.92 -5.78
CA ASP A 59 -30.05 -28.77 -5.29
C ASP A 59 -30.43 -27.31 -4.99
N LEU A 60 -29.45 -26.40 -5.00
CA LEU A 60 -29.62 -24.96 -4.74
C LEU A 60 -29.46 -24.16 -6.03
N GLU A 61 -30.53 -23.56 -6.48
CA GLU A 61 -30.47 -22.58 -7.57
C GLU A 61 -30.58 -21.19 -7.01
N VAL A 62 -29.48 -20.42 -7.16
CA VAL A 62 -29.46 -19.00 -6.82
C VAL A 62 -29.68 -18.20 -8.07
N THR A 63 -30.72 -17.38 -8.07
CA THR A 63 -31.00 -16.48 -9.18
C THR A 63 -30.78 -15.04 -8.77
N TYR A 64 -30.14 -14.27 -9.65
CA TYR A 64 -30.00 -12.84 -9.50
C TYR A 64 -30.57 -12.16 -10.75
N ALA A 65 -31.54 -11.26 -10.52
CA ALA A 65 -32.24 -10.55 -11.59
C ALA A 65 -32.81 -11.50 -12.69
N GLY A 66 -33.24 -12.71 -12.30
CA GLY A 66 -33.81 -13.73 -13.21
C GLY A 66 -32.74 -14.58 -13.92
N GLU A 67 -31.46 -14.35 -13.72
CA GLU A 67 -30.38 -15.15 -14.28
C GLU A 67 -29.80 -16.09 -13.21
N ARG A 68 -29.42 -17.30 -13.59
CA ARG A 68 -28.78 -18.26 -12.68
C ARG A 68 -27.39 -17.78 -12.29
N ALA A 69 -27.12 -17.66 -10.98
CA ALA A 69 -25.81 -17.32 -10.42
C ALA A 69 -25.13 -18.59 -9.93
N ASN A 70 -24.03 -18.99 -10.59
CA ASN A 70 -23.21 -20.14 -10.20
C ASN A 70 -22.21 -19.79 -9.09
N SER A 71 -21.82 -18.53 -8.96
CA SER A 71 -20.95 -18.01 -7.93
C SER A 71 -21.31 -16.57 -7.58
N VAL A 72 -21.13 -16.18 -6.33
CA VAL A 72 -21.27 -14.79 -5.87
C VAL A 72 -20.06 -14.44 -5.03
N PHE A 73 -19.35 -13.41 -5.44
CA PHE A 73 -18.17 -12.92 -4.74
C PHE A 73 -18.35 -11.48 -4.27
N LEU A 74 -17.82 -11.19 -3.10
CA LEU A 74 -17.61 -9.85 -2.58
C LEU A 74 -16.12 -9.53 -2.64
N PHE A 75 -15.76 -8.52 -3.41
CA PHE A 75 -14.40 -7.97 -3.50
C PHE A 75 -14.30 -6.68 -2.70
N ASN A 76 -13.26 -6.55 -1.91
CA ASN A 76 -12.95 -5.36 -1.16
C ASN A 76 -11.63 -4.77 -1.64
N LEU A 77 -11.67 -3.54 -2.11
CA LEU A 77 -10.50 -2.79 -2.55
C LEU A 77 -10.34 -1.53 -1.73
N GLU A 78 -9.11 -1.15 -1.51
CA GLU A 78 -8.74 0.11 -0.87
C GLU A 78 -7.78 0.87 -1.79
N VAL A 79 -8.16 2.05 -2.24
CA VAL A 79 -7.33 2.97 -3.04
C VAL A 79 -6.96 4.15 -2.16
N PHE A 80 -5.67 4.45 -2.03
CA PHE A 80 -5.24 5.54 -1.16
C PHE A 80 -4.00 6.27 -1.68
N ASN A 81 -3.92 7.55 -1.34
CA ASN A 81 -2.75 8.36 -1.64
C ASN A 81 -1.68 8.17 -0.56
N SER A 82 -0.65 7.38 -0.87
CA SER A 82 0.51 7.15 -0.01
C SER A 82 1.66 8.12 -0.28
N GLY A 83 1.44 9.12 -1.13
CA GLY A 83 2.38 10.17 -1.43
C GLY A 83 2.28 11.37 -0.49
N THR A 84 2.99 12.45 -0.85
CA THR A 84 3.01 13.72 -0.11
C THR A 84 2.31 14.86 -0.86
N GLN A 85 1.80 14.58 -2.05
CA GLN A 85 1.13 15.56 -2.91
C GLN A 85 -0.29 15.09 -3.23
N ALA A 86 -1.22 16.04 -3.34
CA ALA A 86 -2.55 15.77 -3.85
C ALA A 86 -2.50 15.29 -5.30
N ILE A 87 -3.39 14.37 -5.62
CA ILE A 87 -3.51 13.73 -6.94
C ILE A 87 -4.90 14.00 -7.47
N GLY A 88 -4.97 14.63 -8.63
CA GLY A 88 -6.23 14.89 -9.32
C GLY A 88 -6.49 13.85 -10.41
N ASN A 89 -7.78 13.60 -10.67
CA ASN A 89 -8.26 12.76 -11.78
C ASN A 89 -7.56 11.39 -11.83
N GLN A 90 -7.72 10.60 -10.76
CA GLN A 90 -7.14 9.26 -10.68
C GLN A 90 -8.12 8.23 -11.24
N PRO A 91 -7.86 7.66 -12.45
CA PRO A 91 -8.68 6.58 -12.99
C PRO A 91 -8.36 5.27 -12.30
N VAL A 92 -9.42 4.51 -12.01
CA VAL A 92 -9.37 3.16 -11.46
C VAL A 92 -10.28 2.29 -12.32
N ARG A 93 -9.72 1.30 -13.02
CA ARG A 93 -10.46 0.31 -13.79
C ARG A 93 -10.40 -1.03 -13.09
N ILE A 94 -11.56 -1.59 -12.81
CA ILE A 94 -11.72 -2.92 -12.24
C ILE A 94 -12.31 -3.81 -13.33
N ARG A 95 -11.68 -4.95 -13.59
CA ARG A 95 -12.13 -5.92 -14.57
C ARG A 95 -12.25 -7.30 -13.94
N LEU A 96 -13.37 -7.93 -14.17
CA LEU A 96 -13.68 -9.31 -13.81
C LEU A 96 -13.39 -10.26 -14.97
N ASP A 97 -13.48 -11.56 -14.70
CA ASP A 97 -13.38 -12.61 -15.71
C ASP A 97 -14.48 -12.48 -16.80
N LYS A 98 -14.21 -13.08 -17.97
CA LYS A 98 -15.21 -13.15 -19.04
C LYS A 98 -16.44 -13.97 -18.58
N GLY A 99 -17.62 -13.37 -18.70
CA GLY A 99 -18.88 -13.98 -18.26
C GLY A 99 -19.33 -13.58 -16.87
N ALA A 100 -18.44 -12.97 -16.08
CA ALA A 100 -18.82 -12.36 -14.81
C ALA A 100 -19.66 -11.10 -15.02
N LYS A 101 -20.54 -10.82 -14.05
CA LYS A 101 -21.37 -9.61 -14.06
C LYS A 101 -21.25 -8.88 -12.72
N ILE A 102 -21.00 -7.59 -12.80
CA ILE A 102 -21.02 -6.69 -11.65
C ILE A 102 -22.48 -6.42 -11.29
N VAL A 103 -22.85 -6.86 -10.11
CA VAL A 103 -24.21 -6.70 -9.55
C VAL A 103 -24.38 -5.29 -9.00
N GLY A 104 -23.42 -4.87 -8.20
CA GLY A 104 -23.39 -3.58 -7.55
C GLY A 104 -22.05 -3.30 -6.93
N TYR A 105 -21.88 -2.07 -6.52
CA TYR A 105 -20.74 -1.64 -5.74
C TYR A 105 -21.13 -0.55 -4.75
N THR A 106 -20.35 -0.42 -3.68
CA THR A 106 -20.51 0.61 -2.67
C THR A 106 -19.16 1.33 -2.52
N LEU A 107 -19.22 2.65 -2.40
CA LEU A 107 -18.05 3.49 -2.18
C LEU A 107 -18.13 4.10 -0.78
N LYS A 108 -17.02 4.00 -0.03
CA LYS A 108 -16.83 4.69 1.23
C LYS A 108 -15.53 5.48 1.17
N THR A 109 -15.50 6.69 1.68
CA THR A 109 -14.33 7.55 1.67
C THR A 109 -13.87 7.85 3.09
N GLN A 110 -12.57 8.04 3.25
CA GLN A 110 -11.99 8.51 4.48
C GLN A 110 -10.98 9.63 4.15
N PRO A 111 -11.25 10.88 4.59
CA PRO A 111 -12.41 11.34 5.37
C PRO A 111 -13.73 11.24 4.59
N GLU A 112 -14.86 11.24 5.28
CA GLU A 112 -16.18 11.19 4.67
C GLU A 112 -16.56 12.51 3.96
N VAL A 113 -15.99 13.62 4.42
CA VAL A 113 -16.30 14.98 3.95
C VAL A 113 -15.03 15.64 3.41
N GLY A 114 -15.19 16.45 2.38
CA GLY A 114 -14.07 17.18 1.75
C GLY A 114 -13.35 16.39 0.66
N PHE A 115 -13.92 15.26 0.27
CA PHE A 115 -13.48 14.46 -0.87
C PHE A 115 -13.97 15.12 -2.17
N GLY A 116 -13.17 15.03 -3.24
CA GLY A 116 -13.67 15.31 -4.59
C GLY A 116 -14.72 14.25 -4.99
N GLU A 117 -15.46 14.52 -6.03
CA GLU A 117 -16.43 13.55 -6.56
C GLU A 117 -15.72 12.27 -7.03
N ILE A 118 -16.39 11.14 -6.85
CA ILE A 118 -16.01 9.87 -7.48
C ILE A 118 -17.03 9.62 -8.58
N ILE A 119 -16.57 9.73 -9.81
CA ILE A 119 -17.42 9.64 -10.99
C ILE A 119 -17.35 8.23 -11.55
N GLU A 120 -18.50 7.58 -11.73
CA GLU A 120 -18.60 6.38 -12.53
C GLU A 120 -18.45 6.76 -14.01
N ALA A 121 -17.26 6.54 -14.57
CA ALA A 121 -16.99 6.85 -15.96
C ALA A 121 -17.63 5.85 -16.92
N LYS A 122 -17.68 4.56 -16.52
CA LYS A 122 -18.26 3.47 -17.31
C LYS A 122 -18.56 2.27 -16.44
N ARG A 123 -19.72 1.65 -16.70
CA ARG A 123 -20.08 0.35 -16.14
C ARG A 123 -20.58 -0.57 -17.24
N GLU A 124 -19.89 -1.66 -17.42
CA GLU A 124 -20.27 -2.77 -18.28
C GLU A 124 -20.41 -4.04 -17.43
N ASN A 125 -20.87 -5.14 -18.00
CA ASN A 125 -21.11 -6.37 -17.24
C ASN A 125 -19.91 -6.77 -16.37
N SER A 126 -18.71 -6.79 -16.94
CA SER A 126 -17.49 -7.24 -16.24
C SER A 126 -16.45 -6.13 -15.99
N VAL A 127 -16.78 -4.87 -16.27
CA VAL A 127 -15.85 -3.74 -16.15
C VAL A 127 -16.51 -2.58 -15.41
N LEU A 128 -15.80 -2.04 -14.43
CA LEU A 128 -16.15 -0.82 -13.71
C LEU A 128 -15.01 0.18 -13.83
N ASP A 129 -15.28 1.32 -14.44
CA ASP A 129 -14.35 2.45 -14.53
C ASP A 129 -14.79 3.57 -13.60
N LEU A 130 -13.97 3.90 -12.65
CA LEU A 130 -14.15 5.01 -11.72
C LEU A 130 -13.09 6.08 -11.98
N ASN A 131 -13.45 7.32 -11.79
CA ASN A 131 -12.51 8.44 -11.75
C ASN A 131 -12.64 9.17 -10.41
N ILE A 132 -11.55 9.22 -9.65
CA ILE A 132 -11.50 9.92 -8.37
C ILE A 132 -10.93 11.32 -8.66
N GLU A 133 -11.75 12.36 -8.50
CA GLU A 133 -11.36 13.72 -8.86
C GLU A 133 -10.20 14.26 -8.03
N LEU A 134 -10.17 13.95 -6.74
CA LEU A 134 -9.15 14.44 -5.82
C LEU A 134 -8.83 13.39 -4.76
N LEU A 135 -7.54 13.12 -4.57
CA LEU A 135 -6.98 12.31 -3.49
C LEU A 135 -5.89 13.12 -2.78
N ASN A 136 -6.18 13.69 -1.63
CA ASN A 136 -5.15 14.32 -0.80
C ASN A 136 -4.24 13.26 -0.14
N PRO A 137 -3.04 13.65 0.33
CA PRO A 137 -2.19 12.74 1.08
C PRO A 137 -2.92 12.10 2.27
N GLY A 138 -2.96 10.76 2.30
CA GLY A 138 -3.63 10.00 3.33
C GLY A 138 -5.11 9.69 3.06
N ASP A 139 -5.76 10.32 2.08
CA ASP A 139 -7.15 10.01 1.69
C ASP A 139 -7.26 8.56 1.19
N ARG A 140 -8.41 7.94 1.52
CA ARG A 140 -8.71 6.54 1.20
C ARG A 140 -10.10 6.40 0.60
N VAL A 141 -10.20 5.54 -0.40
CA VAL A 141 -11.46 5.13 -1.02
C VAL A 141 -11.57 3.62 -0.88
N TYR A 142 -12.62 3.17 -0.21
CA TYR A 142 -12.97 1.77 -0.08
C TYR A 142 -14.04 1.44 -1.13
N ILE A 143 -13.80 0.41 -1.91
CA ILE A 143 -14.69 -0.07 -2.96
C ILE A 143 -15.10 -1.49 -2.60
N GLU A 144 -16.37 -1.67 -2.26
CA GLU A 144 -16.98 -2.99 -2.05
C GLU A 144 -17.74 -3.35 -3.33
N LEU A 145 -17.36 -4.40 -4.03
CA LEU A 145 -17.92 -4.80 -5.31
C LEU A 145 -18.49 -6.21 -5.21
N ILE A 146 -19.75 -6.39 -5.60
CA ILE A 146 -20.43 -7.69 -5.66
C ILE A 146 -20.48 -8.13 -7.12
N SER A 147 -20.07 -9.37 -7.37
CA SER A 147 -20.13 -9.99 -8.69
C SER A 147 -20.80 -11.34 -8.67
N VAL A 148 -21.39 -11.71 -9.80
CA VAL A 148 -21.94 -13.06 -10.06
C VAL A 148 -21.20 -13.70 -11.23
N ASN A 149 -21.15 -15.02 -11.23
CA ASN A 149 -20.59 -15.84 -12.31
C ASN A 149 -19.09 -15.55 -12.57
N ASN A 150 -18.35 -15.08 -11.57
CA ASN A 150 -16.89 -14.98 -11.66
C ASN A 150 -16.28 -16.37 -11.54
N ALA A 151 -15.35 -16.70 -12.44
CA ALA A 151 -14.72 -18.02 -12.47
C ALA A 151 -13.68 -18.18 -11.37
N SER A 152 -13.13 -17.08 -10.88
CA SER A 152 -12.07 -17.06 -9.87
C SER A 152 -12.36 -16.05 -8.77
N ASP A 153 -11.61 -16.15 -7.67
CA ASP A 153 -11.56 -15.17 -6.59
C ASP A 153 -10.64 -13.98 -6.92
N MET A 154 -10.22 -13.85 -8.17
CA MET A 154 -9.29 -12.82 -8.63
C MET A 154 -10.01 -11.75 -9.44
N ILE A 155 -9.50 -10.53 -9.33
CA ILE A 155 -9.89 -9.39 -10.15
C ILE A 155 -8.66 -8.68 -10.68
N ASP A 156 -8.78 -8.11 -11.86
CA ASP A 156 -7.75 -7.23 -12.42
C ASP A 156 -8.06 -5.78 -12.08
N VAL A 157 -7.08 -5.08 -11.51
CA VAL A 157 -7.19 -3.65 -11.22
C VAL A 157 -6.10 -2.91 -11.98
N TYR A 158 -6.51 -1.90 -12.73
CA TYR A 158 -5.62 -1.06 -13.51
C TYR A 158 -5.74 0.40 -13.05
N MET A 159 -4.60 0.99 -12.73
CA MET A 159 -4.47 2.39 -12.41
C MET A 159 -3.33 2.98 -13.20
N LYS A 160 -3.57 4.08 -13.88
CA LYS A 160 -2.51 4.81 -14.58
C LYS A 160 -2.85 6.30 -14.57
N ASN A 161 -1.90 7.11 -14.12
CA ASN A 161 -2.03 8.55 -14.15
C ASN A 161 -0.67 9.18 -14.49
N ALA A 162 -0.68 10.32 -15.16
CA ALA A 162 0.54 11.02 -15.54
C ALA A 162 1.29 11.50 -14.28
N ASN A 163 2.60 11.21 -14.22
CA ASN A 163 3.46 11.63 -13.10
C ASN A 163 3.05 11.08 -11.71
N VAL A 164 2.27 10.00 -11.68
CA VAL A 164 1.87 9.30 -10.46
C VAL A 164 2.39 7.88 -10.50
N THR A 165 3.05 7.46 -9.43
CA THR A 165 3.44 6.05 -9.26
C THR A 165 2.24 5.29 -8.73
N CYS A 166 1.64 4.42 -9.53
CA CYS A 166 0.56 3.55 -9.11
C CYS A 166 1.12 2.17 -8.72
N ARG A 167 0.72 1.67 -7.55
CA ARG A 167 1.12 0.34 -7.07
C ARG A 167 -0.11 -0.47 -6.71
N LEU A 168 -0.08 -1.74 -7.07
CA LEU A 168 -1.12 -2.70 -6.75
C LEU A 168 -0.56 -3.73 -5.77
N TYR A 169 -1.25 -3.94 -4.67
CA TYR A 169 -0.93 -4.95 -3.68
C TYR A 169 -2.09 -5.92 -3.56
N THR A 170 -1.82 -7.20 -3.68
CA THR A 170 -2.76 -8.23 -3.26
C THR A 170 -2.38 -8.66 -1.84
N ARG A 171 -3.36 -8.96 -1.00
CA ARG A 171 -3.11 -9.40 0.38
C ARG A 171 -2.20 -10.62 0.39
N ARG A 172 -2.41 -11.60 -0.48
CA ARG A 172 -1.55 -12.78 -0.64
C ARG A 172 -0.10 -12.42 -0.98
N ALA A 173 0.12 -11.42 -1.84
CA ALA A 173 1.47 -10.96 -2.16
C ALA A 173 2.15 -10.28 -0.98
N ALA A 174 1.40 -9.50 -0.19
CA ALA A 174 1.89 -8.87 1.02
C ALA A 174 2.23 -9.90 2.10
N GLU A 175 1.37 -10.89 2.33
CA GLU A 175 1.62 -11.98 3.27
C GLU A 175 2.84 -12.83 2.85
N ASN A 176 2.97 -13.16 1.58
CA ASN A 176 4.13 -13.89 1.05
C ASN A 176 5.43 -13.07 1.16
N ALA A 177 5.37 -11.76 1.00
CA ALA A 177 6.52 -10.88 1.19
C ALA A 177 6.96 -10.86 2.66
N ILE A 178 6.02 -10.78 3.60
CA ILE A 178 6.28 -10.82 5.05
C ILE A 178 6.88 -12.19 5.43
N LEU A 179 6.27 -13.29 5.00
CA LEU A 179 6.78 -14.64 5.25
C LEU A 179 8.16 -14.85 4.63
N GLY A 180 8.41 -14.28 3.44
CA GLY A 180 9.72 -14.31 2.79
C GLY A 180 10.78 -13.58 3.58
N VAL A 181 10.44 -12.46 4.24
CA VAL A 181 11.35 -11.72 5.13
C VAL A 181 11.59 -12.48 6.43
N LEU A 182 10.56 -13.08 7.02
CA LEU A 182 10.68 -13.86 8.25
C LEU A 182 11.47 -15.15 8.06
N ASN A 183 11.41 -15.78 6.89
CA ASN A 183 12.17 -16.98 6.55
C ASN A 183 13.61 -16.71 6.07
N GLN A 184 13.98 -15.45 5.84
CA GLN A 184 15.38 -15.12 5.57
C GLN A 184 16.20 -15.31 6.85
N LYS A 185 17.27 -16.12 6.76
CA LYS A 185 18.26 -16.22 7.84
C LYS A 185 18.66 -14.81 8.27
N ILE A 186 18.40 -14.50 9.51
CA ILE A 186 18.75 -13.19 10.10
C ILE A 186 20.25 -12.98 9.91
N ASP A 187 20.62 -11.98 9.14
CA ASP A 187 22.01 -11.69 8.84
C ASP A 187 22.70 -11.18 10.12
N PRO A 188 23.84 -11.77 10.53
CA PRO A 188 24.59 -11.33 11.69
C PRO A 188 24.93 -9.82 11.66
N THR A 189 25.09 -9.24 10.46
CA THR A 189 25.33 -7.80 10.31
C THR A 189 24.14 -6.96 10.73
N LEU A 190 22.91 -7.41 10.50
CA LEU A 190 21.70 -6.70 10.95
C LEU A 190 21.55 -6.80 12.47
N ILE A 191 21.90 -7.94 13.06
CA ILE A 191 21.90 -8.11 14.53
C ILE A 191 22.93 -7.16 15.16
N SER A 192 24.13 -7.12 14.60
CA SER A 192 25.20 -6.24 15.14
C SER A 192 24.82 -4.76 15.00
N LEU A 193 24.22 -4.34 13.89
CA LEU A 193 23.71 -2.98 13.70
C LEU A 193 22.57 -2.64 14.67
N ALA A 194 21.66 -3.58 14.92
CA ALA A 194 20.58 -3.42 15.89
C ALA A 194 21.12 -3.28 17.32
N LEU A 195 22.15 -4.05 17.68
CA LEU A 195 22.85 -3.92 18.97
C LEU A 195 23.58 -2.59 19.10
N ILE A 196 24.26 -2.12 18.03
CA ILE A 196 24.93 -0.82 18.02
C ILE A 196 23.91 0.32 18.12
N SER A 197 22.72 0.17 17.48
CA SER A 197 21.66 1.16 17.55
C SER A 197 21.03 1.31 18.94
N SER A 198 21.19 0.30 19.80
CA SER A 198 20.73 0.36 21.19
C SER A 198 21.63 1.17 22.11
N ILE A 199 22.83 1.52 21.65
CA ILE A 199 23.79 2.36 22.40
C ILE A 199 23.41 3.83 22.16
N PRO A 200 23.09 4.62 23.20
CA PRO A 200 22.55 5.97 23.05
C PRO A 200 23.41 6.93 22.21
N LEU A 201 24.73 6.77 22.22
CA LEU A 201 25.68 7.60 21.46
C LEU A 201 25.83 7.17 19.99
N LEU A 202 25.67 5.88 19.69
CA LEU A 202 25.91 5.30 18.37
C LEU A 202 24.62 5.01 17.60
N GLY A 203 23.50 4.94 18.30
CA GLY A 203 22.19 4.63 17.72
C GLY A 203 21.74 5.63 16.66
N GLY A 204 22.05 6.90 16.83
CA GLY A 204 21.74 7.96 15.86
C GLY A 204 22.40 7.77 14.48
N PHE A 205 23.52 7.07 14.42
CA PHE A 205 24.21 6.76 13.16
C PHE A 205 23.84 5.39 12.61
N ALA A 206 23.54 4.44 13.48
CA ALA A 206 23.21 3.06 13.07
C ALA A 206 21.79 2.92 12.50
N GLN A 207 20.82 3.69 12.98
CA GLN A 207 19.45 3.64 12.50
C GLN A 207 19.27 4.00 11.02
N PRO A 208 19.81 5.13 10.51
CA PRO A 208 19.68 5.44 9.07
C PRO A 208 20.44 4.43 8.21
N LEU A 209 21.60 3.92 8.66
CA LEU A 209 22.34 2.89 7.93
C LEU A 209 21.55 1.58 7.84
N MET A 210 20.90 1.17 8.93
CA MET A 210 20.05 0.00 8.97
C MET A 210 18.84 0.16 8.02
N ALA A 211 18.22 1.33 7.98
CA ALA A 211 17.11 1.62 7.08
C ALA A 211 17.52 1.51 5.60
N VAL A 212 18.71 2.00 5.24
CA VAL A 212 19.25 1.90 3.87
C VAL A 212 19.54 0.45 3.49
N ILE A 213 20.17 -0.33 4.38
CA ILE A 213 20.48 -1.75 4.13
C ILE A 213 19.20 -2.57 3.98
N LEU A 214 18.20 -2.33 4.82
CA LEU A 214 16.91 -3.01 4.73
C LEU A 214 16.17 -2.63 3.43
N ALA A 215 16.16 -1.37 3.04
CA ALA A 215 15.54 -0.90 1.81
C ALA A 215 16.19 -1.51 0.56
N ASP A 216 17.53 -1.55 0.50
CA ASP A 216 18.28 -2.16 -0.61
C ASP A 216 18.00 -3.66 -0.72
N ARG A 217 17.97 -4.38 0.40
CA ARG A 217 17.66 -5.81 0.42
C ARG A 217 16.22 -6.09 0.01
N PHE A 218 15.28 -5.29 0.48
CA PHE A 218 13.89 -5.40 0.08
C PHE A 218 13.73 -5.22 -1.43
N GLN A 219 14.42 -4.22 -2.02
CA GLN A 219 14.42 -4.02 -3.47
C GLN A 219 15.06 -5.17 -4.24
N ARG A 220 16.16 -5.75 -3.74
CA ARG A 220 16.80 -6.92 -4.38
C ARG A 220 15.90 -8.15 -4.32
N GLY A 221 15.22 -8.39 -3.19
CA GLY A 221 14.27 -9.50 -3.06
C GLY A 221 13.10 -9.40 -4.03
N LEU A 222 12.64 -8.19 -4.35
CA LEU A 222 11.60 -7.96 -5.36
C LEU A 222 12.09 -8.18 -6.80
N ARG A 223 13.36 -7.86 -7.10
CA ARG A 223 13.95 -8.03 -8.44
C ARG A 223 14.28 -9.47 -8.80
N GLN A 224 14.48 -10.36 -7.84
CA GLN A 224 14.78 -11.78 -8.08
C GLN A 224 13.51 -12.63 -8.34
N LYS A 225 12.32 -12.08 -8.17
CA LYS A 225 11.04 -12.78 -8.39
C LYS A 225 10.33 -12.40 -9.70
N ASN A 226 10.93 -11.50 -10.48
CA ASN A 226 10.54 -11.18 -11.86
C ASN A 226 11.57 -11.75 -12.83
#